data_79fd1e855333e6432a027d6fd594bdbe
#
_entry.id   79fd1e855333e6432a027d6fd594bdbe
#
_cell.length_a   1.000
_cell.length_b   1.000
_cell.length_c   1.000
_cell.angle_alpha   90.00
_cell.angle_beta   90.00
_cell.angle_gamma   90.00
#
_symmetry.space_group_name_H-M   'P 1'
#
loop_
_entity.id
_entity.type
_entity.pdbx_description
1 polymer ?
#
loop_
_entity_poly.entity_id
_entity_poly.type
_entity_poly.pdbx_seq_one_letter_code
_entity_poly.pdbx_strand_id
1 'polypeptide(L)'
;MAREEGEQQESMAEWLIDVLGEPSAVRNPLVHEPRRTRELSDLLLSYEYGCFLLESKTLGIFDRIDIPDRSALRKGVLRHVNKAANQLAGACANIRRGLRITDKAGQDITVNRDWPIHCIILVPELSLIADCDELIPKLALSLLGNSKAFLNLVDLSELHNLVYNAGSIASKSQKLTRLMAFDGILLKRCELASHHKTPDFRFRMTVADDK
;
A
#
# COMPACT_ATOMS: atom_id res chain seq x y z
N MET A 1 -13.71 14.14 -14.82
CA MET A 1 -12.24 14.36 -14.68
C MET A 1 -11.71 13.77 -13.37
N ALA A 2 -12.15 14.10 -12.15
CA ALA A 2 -11.57 13.51 -10.93
C ALA A 2 -11.80 12.00 -10.76
N ARG A 3 -12.92 11.47 -11.24
CA ARG A 3 -13.12 10.01 -11.31
C ARG A 3 -12.09 9.35 -12.23
N GLU A 4 -11.82 9.97 -13.39
CA GLU A 4 -10.84 9.45 -14.35
C GLU A 4 -9.42 9.48 -13.81
N GLU A 5 -9.03 10.52 -13.02
CA GLU A 5 -7.71 10.57 -12.38
C GLU A 5 -7.56 9.51 -11.28
N GLY A 6 -8.61 9.27 -10.47
CA GLY A 6 -8.63 8.20 -9.49
C GLY A 6 -8.48 6.83 -10.11
N GLU A 7 -9.24 6.57 -11.16
CA GLU A 7 -9.18 5.32 -11.92
C GLU A 7 -7.83 5.16 -12.62
N GLN A 8 -7.23 6.22 -13.13
CA GLN A 8 -5.90 6.19 -13.73
C GLN A 8 -4.82 5.89 -12.69
N GLN A 9 -4.90 6.50 -11.50
CA GLN A 9 -3.95 6.27 -10.42
C GLN A 9 -4.04 4.83 -9.91
N GLU A 10 -5.25 4.31 -9.74
CA GLU A 10 -5.48 2.91 -9.35
C GLU A 10 -4.97 1.94 -10.42
N SER A 11 -5.27 2.21 -11.69
CA SER A 11 -4.81 1.39 -12.82
C SER A 11 -3.29 1.40 -12.96
N MET A 12 -2.64 2.54 -12.70
CA MET A 12 -1.19 2.62 -12.70
C MET A 12 -0.59 1.85 -11.54
N ALA A 13 -1.17 1.95 -10.33
CA ALA A 13 -0.72 1.21 -9.17
C ALA A 13 -0.89 -0.30 -9.37
N GLU A 14 -2.02 -0.73 -9.93
CA GLU A 14 -2.27 -2.13 -10.29
C GLU A 14 -1.23 -2.64 -11.28
N TRP A 15 -0.99 -1.89 -12.37
CA TRP A 15 0.02 -2.26 -13.36
C TRP A 15 1.42 -2.37 -12.74
N LEU A 16 1.81 -1.43 -11.89
CA LEU A 16 3.11 -1.47 -11.21
C LEU A 16 3.24 -2.70 -10.31
N ILE A 17 2.16 -3.08 -9.63
CA ILE A 17 2.15 -4.26 -8.76
C ILE A 17 2.15 -5.54 -9.60
N ASP A 18 1.40 -5.60 -10.70
CA ASP A 18 1.38 -6.74 -11.61
C ASP A 18 2.76 -7.02 -12.24
N VAL A 19 3.57 -5.99 -12.46
CA VAL A 19 4.96 -6.14 -12.94
C VAL A 19 5.82 -6.95 -11.95
N LEU A 20 5.44 -7.04 -10.68
CA LEU A 20 6.16 -7.85 -9.68
C LEU A 20 6.02 -9.35 -9.93
N GLY A 21 5.08 -9.78 -10.69
CA GLY A 21 4.88 -11.18 -11.05
C GLY A 21 3.53 -11.75 -10.59
N GLU A 22 3.37 -13.05 -10.73
CA GLU A 22 2.15 -13.76 -10.35
C GLU A 22 2.06 -14.03 -8.84
N PRO A 23 0.85 -14.03 -8.26
CA PRO A 23 -0.42 -13.70 -8.90
C PRO A 23 -0.60 -12.20 -9.10
N SER A 24 -1.44 -11.83 -10.08
CA SER A 24 -1.80 -10.45 -10.34
C SER A 24 -2.63 -9.85 -9.20
N ALA A 25 -2.60 -8.54 -9.07
CA ALA A 25 -3.42 -7.82 -8.10
C ALA A 25 -4.92 -7.97 -8.41
N VAL A 26 -5.72 -8.23 -7.39
CA VAL A 26 -7.18 -8.29 -7.49
C VAL A 26 -7.78 -6.96 -7.08
N ARG A 27 -8.54 -6.32 -7.98
CA ARG A 27 -9.22 -5.05 -7.72
C ARG A 27 -10.50 -5.25 -6.91
N ASN A 28 -10.68 -4.42 -5.88
CA ASN A 28 -11.85 -4.36 -5.04
C ASN A 28 -12.29 -5.76 -4.55
N PRO A 29 -11.39 -6.56 -3.95
CA PRO A 29 -11.74 -7.87 -3.42
C PRO A 29 -12.82 -7.74 -2.36
N LEU A 30 -13.68 -8.75 -2.27
CA LEU A 30 -14.81 -8.77 -1.35
C LEU A 30 -14.51 -9.65 -0.14
N VAL A 31 -14.82 -9.18 1.06
CA VAL A 31 -14.78 -9.99 2.28
C VAL A 31 -16.19 -10.31 2.73
N HIS A 32 -16.43 -11.58 3.07
CA HIS A 32 -17.72 -12.12 3.50
C HIS A 32 -17.78 -12.20 5.02
N GLU A 33 -18.35 -11.15 5.63
CA GLU A 33 -18.66 -11.12 7.06
C GLU A 33 -20.00 -11.85 7.32
N PRO A 34 -20.29 -12.34 8.55
CA PRO A 34 -21.51 -13.11 8.83
C PRO A 34 -22.84 -12.43 8.46
N ARG A 35 -22.85 -11.11 8.41
CA ARG A 35 -24.07 -10.31 8.17
C ARG A 35 -24.03 -9.48 6.90
N ARG A 36 -22.87 -9.37 6.24
CA ARG A 36 -22.69 -8.53 5.04
C ARG A 36 -21.46 -8.92 4.26
N THR A 37 -21.49 -8.64 2.97
CA THR A 37 -20.30 -8.62 2.11
C THR A 37 -19.91 -7.19 1.86
N ARG A 38 -18.62 -6.89 1.95
CA ARG A 38 -18.09 -5.56 1.66
C ARG A 38 -16.72 -5.65 0.99
N GLU A 39 -16.30 -4.57 0.41
CA GLU A 39 -14.95 -4.43 -0.12
C GLU A 39 -13.91 -4.51 0.99
N LEU A 40 -12.81 -5.22 0.71
CA LEU A 40 -11.69 -5.42 1.63
C LEU A 40 -10.69 -4.26 1.52
N SER A 41 -10.30 -3.93 0.30
CA SER A 41 -9.36 -2.85 -0.08
C SER A 41 -9.53 -2.51 -1.56
N ASP A 42 -8.91 -1.45 -2.05
CA ASP A 42 -8.94 -1.12 -3.48
C ASP A 42 -8.17 -2.16 -4.31
N LEU A 43 -7.01 -2.63 -3.80
CA LEU A 43 -6.23 -3.72 -4.42
C LEU A 43 -5.74 -4.72 -3.35
N LEU A 44 -5.70 -5.99 -3.72
CA LEU A 44 -5.10 -7.07 -2.94
C LEU A 44 -4.15 -7.85 -3.85
N LEU A 45 -2.90 -7.98 -3.43
CA LEU A 45 -1.95 -8.93 -4.00
C LEU A 45 -1.58 -9.93 -2.92
N SER A 46 -1.84 -11.22 -3.17
CA SER A 46 -1.53 -12.31 -2.24
C SER A 46 -0.46 -13.21 -2.83
N TYR A 47 0.48 -13.65 -2.00
CA TYR A 47 1.52 -14.60 -2.39
C TYR A 47 1.88 -15.52 -1.20
N GLU A 48 2.80 -16.44 -1.42
CA GLU A 48 3.14 -17.50 -0.45
C GLU A 48 3.52 -16.96 0.94
N TYR A 49 4.24 -15.83 1.00
CA TYR A 49 4.81 -15.27 2.23
C TYR A 49 4.08 -14.03 2.75
N GLY A 50 2.84 -13.77 2.31
CA GLY A 50 2.05 -12.67 2.82
C GLY A 50 1.10 -12.05 1.83
N CYS A 51 0.74 -10.80 2.08
CA CYS A 51 -0.08 -10.03 1.14
C CYS A 51 0.17 -8.53 1.25
N PHE A 52 -0.22 -7.85 0.18
CA PHE A 52 -0.20 -6.40 0.08
C PHE A 52 -1.64 -5.93 -0.10
N LEU A 53 -2.08 -5.03 0.77
CA LEU A 53 -3.35 -4.32 0.67
C LEU A 53 -3.05 -2.89 0.28
N LEU A 54 -3.67 -2.39 -0.77
CA LEU A 54 -3.48 -1.02 -1.22
C LEU A 54 -4.80 -0.27 -1.15
N GLU A 55 -4.75 0.93 -0.60
CA GLU A 55 -5.80 1.93 -0.63
C GLU A 55 -5.31 3.16 -1.40
N SER A 56 -6.06 3.52 -2.44
CA SER A 56 -5.79 4.69 -3.27
C SER A 56 -7.00 5.61 -3.25
N LYS A 57 -6.80 6.87 -2.98
CA LYS A 57 -7.91 7.84 -3.07
C LYS A 57 -7.42 9.13 -3.66
N THR A 58 -8.04 9.51 -4.73
CA THR A 58 -7.87 10.84 -5.31
C THR A 58 -8.51 11.88 -4.41
N LEU A 59 -7.82 12.97 -4.20
CA LEU A 59 -8.34 14.06 -3.39
C LEU A 59 -9.37 14.94 -4.13
N GLY A 60 -9.70 14.66 -5.38
CA GLY A 60 -10.58 15.51 -6.19
C GLY A 60 -10.10 16.97 -6.21
N ILE A 61 -8.77 17.17 -6.22
CA ILE A 61 -8.14 18.49 -6.14
C ILE A 61 -8.48 19.30 -7.38
N PHE A 62 -8.49 18.64 -8.54
CA PHE A 62 -8.69 19.24 -9.84
C PHE A 62 -10.17 19.47 -10.21
N ASP A 63 -11.11 18.91 -9.41
CA ASP A 63 -12.54 19.21 -9.56
C ASP A 63 -12.96 20.54 -8.97
N ARG A 64 -12.08 21.24 -8.28
CA ARG A 64 -12.35 22.50 -7.63
C ARG A 64 -12.02 23.65 -8.55
N ILE A 65 -12.91 24.64 -8.62
CA ILE A 65 -12.71 25.90 -9.36
C ILE A 65 -11.48 26.63 -8.79
N ASP A 66 -11.28 26.53 -7.46
CA ASP A 66 -10.12 27.09 -6.76
C ASP A 66 -9.21 25.97 -6.27
N ILE A 67 -7.93 26.01 -6.66
CA ILE A 67 -6.91 25.09 -6.14
C ILE A 67 -6.71 25.44 -4.65
N PRO A 68 -6.95 24.49 -3.72
CA PRO A 68 -6.75 24.74 -2.30
C PRO A 68 -5.29 25.11 -2.00
N ASP A 69 -5.07 25.93 -0.99
CA ASP A 69 -3.72 26.19 -0.51
C ASP A 69 -3.06 24.90 0.03
N ARG A 70 -1.74 24.92 0.15
CA ARG A 70 -0.96 23.75 0.59
C ARG A 70 -1.39 23.23 1.97
N SER A 71 -1.84 24.11 2.88
CA SER A 71 -2.32 23.73 4.20
C SER A 71 -3.63 22.97 4.13
N ALA A 72 -4.57 23.43 3.31
CA ALA A 72 -5.84 22.74 3.08
C ALA A 72 -5.65 21.39 2.39
N LEU A 73 -4.74 21.30 1.40
CA LEU A 73 -4.34 20.06 0.74
C LEU A 73 -3.78 19.07 1.77
N ARG A 74 -2.82 19.51 2.58
CA ARG A 74 -2.23 18.69 3.64
C ARG A 74 -3.28 18.13 4.60
N LYS A 75 -4.19 18.97 5.12
CA LYS A 75 -5.29 18.52 5.97
C LYS A 75 -6.18 17.48 5.30
N GLY A 76 -6.45 17.65 4.00
CA GLY A 76 -7.17 16.69 3.17
C GLY A 76 -6.45 15.35 3.11
N VAL A 77 -5.16 15.33 2.79
CA VAL A 77 -4.33 14.12 2.70
C VAL A 77 -4.28 13.41 4.05
N LEU A 78 -4.05 14.12 5.15
CA LEU A 78 -3.97 13.51 6.48
C LEU A 78 -5.28 12.86 6.93
N ARG A 79 -6.41 13.54 6.74
CA ARG A 79 -7.73 12.96 7.02
C ARG A 79 -7.94 11.70 6.20
N HIS A 80 -7.46 11.70 4.98
CA HIS A 80 -7.54 10.60 4.04
C HIS A 80 -6.68 9.42 4.49
N VAL A 81 -5.40 9.66 4.80
CA VAL A 81 -4.48 8.64 5.34
C VAL A 81 -5.06 8.00 6.59
N ASN A 82 -5.61 8.80 7.52
CA ASN A 82 -6.26 8.27 8.73
C ASN A 82 -7.45 7.36 8.40
N LYS A 83 -8.29 7.75 7.44
CA LYS A 83 -9.44 6.93 7.00
C LYS A 83 -8.98 5.63 6.35
N ALA A 84 -8.01 5.69 5.42
CA ALA A 84 -7.45 4.53 4.73
C ALA A 84 -6.78 3.57 5.72
N ALA A 85 -5.99 4.07 6.66
CA ALA A 85 -5.36 3.24 7.69
C ALA A 85 -6.39 2.49 8.55
N ASN A 86 -7.51 3.13 8.92
CA ASN A 86 -8.59 2.47 9.65
C ASN A 86 -9.31 1.40 8.81
N GLN A 87 -9.50 1.64 7.50
CA GLN A 87 -10.07 0.65 6.58
C GLN A 87 -9.13 -0.57 6.46
N LEU A 88 -7.83 -0.32 6.25
CA LEU A 88 -6.81 -1.38 6.19
C LEU A 88 -6.68 -2.15 7.50
N ALA A 89 -6.77 -1.50 8.66
CA ALA A 89 -6.80 -2.19 9.95
C ALA A 89 -7.99 -3.15 10.05
N GLY A 90 -9.17 -2.75 9.60
CA GLY A 90 -10.34 -3.63 9.50
C GLY A 90 -10.13 -4.79 8.51
N ALA A 91 -9.50 -4.52 7.36
CA ALA A 91 -9.15 -5.53 6.37
C ALA A 91 -8.18 -6.58 6.94
N CYS A 92 -7.10 -6.12 7.59
CA CYS A 92 -6.15 -7.00 8.27
C CYS A 92 -6.81 -7.87 9.33
N ALA A 93 -7.69 -7.29 10.16
CA ALA A 93 -8.44 -8.05 11.16
C ALA A 93 -9.34 -9.14 10.53
N ASN A 94 -9.94 -8.87 9.36
CA ASN A 94 -10.74 -9.84 8.63
C ASN A 94 -9.87 -10.97 8.07
N ILE A 95 -8.70 -10.66 7.49
CA ILE A 95 -7.73 -11.65 7.03
C ILE A 95 -7.27 -12.53 8.20
N ARG A 96 -6.86 -11.95 9.32
CA ARG A 96 -6.40 -12.70 10.51
C ARG A 96 -7.47 -13.61 11.08
N ARG A 97 -8.75 -13.22 11.01
CA ARG A 97 -9.89 -14.07 11.39
C ARG A 97 -10.17 -15.18 10.38
N GLY A 98 -9.54 -15.17 9.22
CA GLY A 98 -9.74 -16.16 8.17
C GLY A 98 -11.10 -16.07 7.50
N LEU A 99 -11.65 -14.86 7.38
CA LEU A 99 -12.90 -14.67 6.64
C LEU A 99 -12.68 -14.97 5.16
N ARG A 100 -13.71 -15.47 4.51
CA ARG A 100 -13.70 -15.76 3.08
C ARG A 100 -13.50 -14.47 2.30
N ILE A 101 -12.57 -14.48 1.34
CA ILE A 101 -12.27 -13.36 0.44
C ILE A 101 -12.48 -13.85 -0.99
N THR A 102 -13.15 -13.05 -1.81
CA THR A 102 -13.38 -13.37 -3.23
C THR A 102 -13.06 -12.16 -4.11
N ASP A 103 -12.86 -12.42 -5.37
CA ASP A 103 -12.97 -11.38 -6.39
C ASP A 103 -14.44 -11.00 -6.65
N LYS A 104 -14.69 -10.07 -7.58
CA LYS A 104 -16.05 -9.67 -7.97
C LYS A 104 -16.81 -10.76 -8.73
N ALA A 105 -16.11 -11.74 -9.31
CA ALA A 105 -16.72 -12.89 -9.98
C ALA A 105 -17.09 -14.00 -9.00
N GLY A 106 -16.72 -13.87 -7.71
CA GLY A 106 -17.00 -14.86 -6.67
C GLY A 106 -15.93 -15.94 -6.54
N GLN A 107 -14.80 -15.81 -7.26
CA GLN A 107 -13.67 -16.71 -7.15
C GLN A 107 -12.93 -16.48 -5.83
N ASP A 108 -12.65 -17.55 -5.10
CA ASP A 108 -11.96 -17.47 -3.82
C ASP A 108 -10.51 -17.03 -3.98
N ILE A 109 -10.10 -16.11 -3.11
CA ILE A 109 -8.72 -15.62 -3.01
C ILE A 109 -8.11 -16.18 -1.74
N THR A 110 -7.05 -16.97 -1.89
CA THR A 110 -6.30 -17.50 -0.76
C THR A 110 -5.30 -16.46 -0.27
N VAL A 111 -5.35 -16.13 1.01
CA VAL A 111 -4.39 -15.23 1.67
C VAL A 111 -3.75 -15.98 2.83
N ASN A 112 -2.43 -15.99 2.85
CA ASN A 112 -1.68 -16.54 3.98
C ASN A 112 -1.73 -15.58 5.16
N ARG A 113 -2.56 -15.92 6.16
CA ARG A 113 -2.86 -15.07 7.32
C ARG A 113 -1.78 -15.05 8.40
N ASP A 114 -0.83 -15.97 8.36
CA ASP A 114 0.21 -16.10 9.39
C ASP A 114 1.43 -15.22 9.09
N TRP A 115 1.58 -14.80 7.85
CA TRP A 115 2.66 -13.97 7.36
C TRP A 115 2.37 -12.46 7.42
N PRO A 116 3.38 -11.61 7.20
CA PRO A 116 3.22 -10.16 7.18
C PRO A 116 2.14 -9.67 6.22
N ILE A 117 1.46 -8.60 6.60
CA ILE A 117 0.54 -7.85 5.74
C ILE A 117 1.14 -6.46 5.54
N HIS A 118 1.35 -6.07 4.29
CA HIS A 118 1.75 -4.71 3.96
C HIS A 118 0.52 -3.88 3.61
N CYS A 119 0.26 -2.86 4.40
CA CYS A 119 -0.75 -1.86 4.15
C CYS A 119 -0.11 -0.70 3.38
N ILE A 120 -0.45 -0.54 2.12
CA ILE A 120 0.07 0.52 1.26
C ILE A 120 -1.02 1.57 1.09
N ILE A 121 -0.75 2.81 1.46
CA ILE A 121 -1.64 3.94 1.20
C ILE A 121 -0.99 4.82 0.15
N LEU A 122 -1.66 4.92 -0.99
CA LEU A 122 -1.23 5.79 -2.07
C LEU A 122 -1.69 7.22 -1.79
N VAL A 123 -0.74 8.13 -1.71
CA VAL A 123 -0.97 9.56 -1.52
C VAL A 123 -0.61 10.32 -2.80
N PRO A 124 -1.19 11.50 -3.06
CA PRO A 124 -0.86 12.29 -4.24
C PRO A 124 0.61 12.69 -4.30
N GLU A 125 1.15 13.10 -3.15
CA GLU A 125 2.53 13.55 -3.01
C GLU A 125 3.01 13.36 -1.56
N LEU A 126 4.12 12.66 -1.37
CA LEU A 126 4.69 12.40 -0.05
C LEU A 126 5.09 13.67 0.71
N SER A 127 5.53 14.71 0.00
CA SER A 127 5.93 15.98 0.61
C SER A 127 4.79 16.70 1.37
N LEU A 128 3.52 16.35 1.08
CA LEU A 128 2.38 16.89 1.81
C LEU A 128 2.25 16.33 3.23
N ILE A 129 2.92 15.23 3.54
CA ILE A 129 2.85 14.57 4.85
C ILE A 129 4.19 14.60 5.61
N ALA A 130 5.21 15.26 5.06
CA ALA A 130 6.57 15.29 5.60
C ALA A 130 6.67 15.71 7.08
N ASP A 131 5.84 16.69 7.49
CA ASP A 131 5.89 17.24 8.86
C ASP A 131 4.80 16.64 9.79
N CYS A 132 4.35 15.40 9.55
CA CYS A 132 3.27 14.80 10.33
C CYS A 132 3.79 13.90 11.44
N ASP A 133 4.50 14.50 12.39
CA ASP A 133 5.32 13.84 13.39
C ASP A 133 4.57 12.90 14.35
N GLU A 134 3.25 13.06 14.51
CA GLU A 134 2.51 12.26 15.49
C GLU A 134 1.50 11.27 14.88
N LEU A 135 0.76 11.66 13.85
CA LEU A 135 -0.34 10.85 13.34
C LEU A 135 0.16 9.56 12.68
N ILE A 136 1.14 9.68 11.78
CA ILE A 136 1.63 8.54 11.00
C ILE A 136 2.29 7.47 11.87
N PRO A 137 3.20 7.81 12.80
CA PRO A 137 3.75 6.85 13.75
C PRO A 137 2.67 6.15 14.60
N LYS A 138 1.66 6.88 15.08
CA LYS A 138 0.53 6.30 15.83
C LYS A 138 -0.23 5.27 15.01
N LEU A 139 -0.54 5.57 13.75
CA LEU A 139 -1.22 4.65 12.84
C LEU A 139 -0.36 3.41 12.53
N ALA A 140 0.93 3.59 12.28
CA ALA A 140 1.85 2.50 12.01
C ALA A 140 1.99 1.56 13.22
N LEU A 141 2.16 2.11 14.43
CA LEU A 141 2.22 1.33 15.66
C LEU A 141 0.90 0.61 15.95
N SER A 142 -0.24 1.25 15.68
CA SER A 142 -1.55 0.62 15.86
C SER A 142 -1.75 -0.56 14.91
N LEU A 143 -1.39 -0.42 13.64
CA LEU A 143 -1.45 -1.51 12.66
C LEU A 143 -0.51 -2.66 13.03
N LEU A 144 0.72 -2.34 13.40
CA LEU A 144 1.71 -3.34 13.80
C LEU A 144 1.28 -4.09 15.07
N GLY A 145 0.84 -3.38 16.11
CA GLY A 145 0.44 -3.97 17.39
C GLY A 145 -0.84 -4.82 17.30
N ASN A 146 -1.85 -4.31 16.61
CA ASN A 146 -3.17 -4.95 16.56
C ASN A 146 -3.30 -6.02 15.46
N SER A 147 -2.58 -5.88 14.36
CA SER A 147 -2.80 -6.71 13.17
C SER A 147 -1.53 -7.34 12.61
N LYS A 148 -0.37 -7.08 13.22
CA LYS A 148 0.95 -7.48 12.69
C LYS A 148 1.11 -7.05 11.23
N ALA A 149 0.69 -5.84 10.92
CA ALA A 149 0.69 -5.26 9.58
C ALA A 149 1.61 -4.03 9.53
N PHE A 150 2.28 -3.85 8.41
CA PHE A 150 3.25 -2.77 8.18
C PHE A 150 2.61 -1.68 7.33
N LEU A 151 2.64 -0.43 7.82
CA LEU A 151 2.13 0.72 7.09
C LEU A 151 3.20 1.31 6.18
N ASN A 152 2.88 1.43 4.90
CA ASN A 152 3.69 2.11 3.89
C ASN A 152 2.88 3.23 3.25
N LEU A 153 3.37 4.47 3.36
CA LEU A 153 2.84 5.62 2.62
C LEU A 153 3.71 5.84 1.41
N VAL A 154 3.12 5.88 0.22
CA VAL A 154 3.84 6.04 -1.05
C VAL A 154 3.06 6.96 -1.97
N ASP A 155 3.75 7.71 -2.82
CA ASP A 155 3.17 8.28 -4.03
C ASP A 155 3.50 7.37 -5.24
N LEU A 156 2.93 7.66 -6.40
CA LEU A 156 3.18 6.85 -7.61
C LEU A 156 4.65 6.79 -7.99
N SER A 157 5.39 7.88 -7.81
CA SER A 157 6.82 7.94 -8.10
C SER A 157 7.62 7.01 -7.20
N GLU A 158 7.29 7.00 -5.90
CA GLU A 158 7.93 6.11 -4.94
C GLU A 158 7.54 4.65 -5.20
N LEU A 159 6.26 4.35 -5.47
CA LEU A 159 5.81 3.01 -5.81
C LEU A 159 6.57 2.48 -7.04
N HIS A 160 6.71 3.29 -8.10
CA HIS A 160 7.50 2.94 -9.28
C HIS A 160 8.95 2.60 -8.91
N ASN A 161 9.59 3.43 -8.08
CA ASN A 161 10.96 3.19 -7.63
C ASN A 161 11.10 1.89 -6.85
N LEU A 162 10.16 1.58 -5.95
CA LEU A 162 10.16 0.35 -5.17
C LEU A 162 10.02 -0.89 -6.06
N VAL A 163 9.10 -0.86 -7.03
CA VAL A 163 8.89 -1.95 -8.00
C VAL A 163 10.12 -2.15 -8.88
N TYR A 164 10.69 -1.06 -9.40
CA TYR A 164 11.92 -1.11 -10.21
C TYR A 164 13.09 -1.74 -9.44
N ASN A 165 13.30 -1.29 -8.19
CA ASN A 165 14.36 -1.83 -7.34
C ASN A 165 14.14 -3.31 -7.01
N ALA A 166 12.89 -3.73 -6.77
CA ALA A 166 12.55 -5.13 -6.58
C ALA A 166 12.92 -5.99 -7.80
N GLY A 167 12.62 -5.51 -9.00
CA GLY A 167 13.03 -6.14 -10.25
C GLY A 167 14.55 -6.25 -10.39
N SER A 168 15.27 -5.18 -10.06
CA SER A 168 16.74 -5.13 -10.11
C SER A 168 17.40 -6.11 -9.12
N ILE A 169 16.87 -6.20 -7.89
CA ILE A 169 17.38 -7.16 -6.89
C ILE A 169 17.11 -8.59 -7.34
N ALA A 170 15.88 -8.87 -7.75
CA ALA A 170 15.50 -10.22 -8.17
C ALA A 170 16.34 -10.70 -9.38
N SER A 171 16.67 -9.81 -10.32
CA SER A 171 17.49 -10.15 -11.50
C SER A 171 18.93 -10.57 -11.15
N LYS A 172 19.44 -10.11 -10.01
CA LYS A 172 20.78 -10.45 -9.50
C LYS A 172 20.78 -11.67 -8.58
N SER A 173 19.63 -12.25 -8.28
CA SER A 173 19.50 -13.39 -7.36
C SER A 173 18.70 -14.52 -8.00
N GLN A 174 19.27 -15.73 -7.99
CA GLN A 174 18.56 -16.93 -8.45
C GLN A 174 17.50 -17.43 -7.45
N LYS A 175 17.48 -16.88 -6.23
CA LYS A 175 16.63 -17.35 -5.11
C LYS A 175 15.48 -16.40 -4.76
N LEU A 176 15.53 -15.16 -5.23
CA LEU A 176 14.53 -14.15 -4.90
C LEU A 176 13.60 -13.91 -6.09
N THR A 177 12.30 -14.03 -5.84
CA THR A 177 11.30 -13.52 -6.78
C THR A 177 11.18 -12.00 -6.65
N ARG A 178 10.58 -11.35 -7.64
CA ARG A 178 10.30 -9.90 -7.56
C ARG A 178 9.41 -9.55 -6.37
N LEU A 179 8.43 -10.40 -6.07
CA LEU A 179 7.55 -10.23 -4.90
C LEU A 179 8.31 -10.32 -3.58
N MET A 180 9.20 -11.30 -3.43
CA MET A 180 10.04 -11.42 -2.23
C MET A 180 10.98 -10.22 -2.07
N ALA A 181 11.55 -9.74 -3.16
CA ALA A 181 12.39 -8.54 -3.14
C ALA A 181 11.57 -7.30 -2.76
N PHE A 182 10.36 -7.15 -3.28
CA PHE A 182 9.45 -6.05 -2.95
C PHE A 182 9.04 -6.07 -1.48
N ASP A 183 8.68 -7.24 -0.95
CA ASP A 183 8.39 -7.45 0.47
C ASP A 183 9.55 -7.00 1.36
N GLY A 184 10.76 -7.49 1.07
CA GLY A 184 11.98 -7.11 1.80
C GLY A 184 12.27 -5.60 1.74
N ILE A 185 12.05 -4.96 0.58
CA ILE A 185 12.19 -3.51 0.42
C ILE A 185 11.18 -2.76 1.31
N LEU A 186 9.91 -3.17 1.33
CA LEU A 186 8.89 -2.53 2.14
C LEU A 186 9.17 -2.68 3.64
N LEU A 187 9.62 -3.86 4.08
CA LEU A 187 10.06 -4.07 5.47
C LEU A 187 11.21 -3.14 5.83
N LYS A 188 12.24 -3.09 4.98
CA LYS A 188 13.41 -2.21 5.20
C LYS A 188 13.02 -0.74 5.21
N ARG A 189 12.10 -0.35 4.34
CA ARG A 189 11.55 1.00 4.30
C ARG A 189 10.84 1.37 5.61
N CYS A 190 10.01 0.47 6.16
CA CYS A 190 9.35 0.68 7.46
C CYS A 190 10.37 0.81 8.60
N GLU A 191 11.39 -0.02 8.62
CA GLU A 191 12.47 0.04 9.62
C GLU A 191 13.18 1.40 9.58
N LEU A 192 13.60 1.83 8.39
CA LEU A 192 14.30 3.10 8.20
C LEU A 192 13.42 4.31 8.49
N ALA A 193 12.16 4.30 8.05
CA ALA A 193 11.21 5.37 8.37
C ALA A 193 10.99 5.51 9.88
N SER A 194 10.90 4.39 10.59
CA SER A 194 10.81 4.38 12.05
C SER A 194 12.08 4.93 12.72
N HIS A 195 13.25 4.56 12.22
CA HIS A 195 14.53 5.05 12.74
C HIS A 195 14.71 6.55 12.54
N HIS A 196 14.38 7.04 11.35
CA HIS A 196 14.50 8.46 10.99
C HIS A 196 13.31 9.30 11.46
N LYS A 197 12.26 8.67 11.99
CA LYS A 197 11.03 9.32 12.49
C LYS A 197 10.38 10.25 11.44
N THR A 198 10.42 9.89 10.18
CA THR A 198 9.82 10.66 9.09
C THR A 198 8.89 9.81 8.24
N PRO A 199 7.66 10.29 7.94
CA PRO A 199 6.77 9.62 7.01
C PRO A 199 7.15 9.84 5.53
N ASP A 200 7.83 10.93 5.21
CA ASP A 200 8.36 11.23 3.87
C ASP A 200 9.71 10.54 3.67
N PHE A 201 9.69 9.20 3.69
CA PHE A 201 10.88 8.41 3.46
C PHE A 201 10.88 7.88 2.03
N ARG A 202 11.75 8.45 1.19
CA ARG A 202 12.01 7.94 -0.15
C ARG A 202 13.18 6.99 -0.12
N PHE A 203 12.93 5.76 -0.54
CA PHE A 203 13.93 4.71 -0.53
C PHE A 203 14.82 4.83 -1.79
N ARG A 204 16.11 5.11 -1.59
CA ARG A 204 17.10 5.05 -2.67
C ARG A 204 18.05 3.90 -2.40
N MET A 205 18.05 2.91 -3.27
CA MET A 205 19.04 1.86 -3.28
C MET A 205 20.12 2.18 -4.30
N THR A 206 21.36 2.13 -3.86
CA THR A 206 22.51 2.05 -4.76
C THR A 206 22.89 0.58 -4.84
N VAL A 207 22.60 -0.06 -5.94
CA VAL A 207 23.08 -1.43 -6.18
C VAL A 207 24.53 -1.29 -6.59
N ALA A 208 25.45 -1.70 -5.70
CA ALA A 208 26.86 -1.77 -6.07
C ALA A 208 27.01 -2.77 -7.22
N ASP A 209 27.60 -2.33 -8.32
CA ASP A 209 28.02 -3.26 -9.36
C ASP A 209 29.18 -4.07 -8.78
N ASP A 210 29.00 -5.37 -8.60
CA ASP A 210 30.05 -6.29 -8.28
C ASP A 210 31.07 -6.26 -9.46
N LYS A 211 32.24 -5.67 -9.18
CA LYS A 211 33.39 -5.67 -10.10
C LYS A 211 34.05 -7.02 -10.10
#